data_fcdba4ab4efaa288baf63c9b06065b1f
#
_entry.id   fcdba4ab4efaa288baf63c9b06065b1f
#
_cell.length_a   1.000
_cell.length_b   1.000
_cell.length_c   1.000
_cell.angle_alpha   90.00
_cell.angle_beta   90.00
_cell.angle_gamma   90.00
#
_symmetry.space_group_name_H-M   'P 1'
#
loop_
_entity.id
_entity.type
_entity.pdbx_description
1 polymer ?
#
loop_
_entity_poly.entity_id
_entity_poly.type
_entity_poly.pdbx_seq_one_letter_code
_entity_poly.pdbx_strand_id
1 'polypeptide(L)'
;MGAAPVNWDDVPVRQVAVGPIEGGWRDLGTAAGTRMVGLRRAQIAPGKRSTPAHTHSGEEEVFYVLGGSGLSWQGGATYEVAAGDCLVHIIEGPAHTLIAGPDGLDVLAFSERTASEACFLPRARVAWLGSSWVTAGDTPHPFAQEAAAGDLELPARPSERPAGIVNVEDVPAQLVERGDCASSRRVLGAAAGAQRTALRLFALSPGKLGTPPHCHSGCEELFVVLEGDGTYLEGAPGATGWDPQERPLKAGDVVSCLAGAGAPHAICAGAGGLTYLAYGNRDTNDQIWYPRSRKIWFSGLGVIARVERTDYWDGEE
;
A
#
# COMPACT_ATOMS: atom_id res chain seq x y z
N MET A 1 -20.34 -0.96 8.52
CA MET A 1 -19.43 -1.96 9.08
C MET A 1 -18.33 -2.15 8.05
N GLY A 2 -17.07 -2.00 8.43
CA GLY A 2 -15.93 -2.29 7.57
C GLY A 2 -15.89 -3.79 7.19
N ALA A 3 -15.13 -4.11 6.15
CA ALA A 3 -14.94 -5.50 5.75
C ALA A 3 -14.21 -6.27 6.87
N ALA A 4 -14.52 -7.56 7.01
CA ALA A 4 -13.74 -8.43 7.89
C ALA A 4 -12.29 -8.51 7.39
N PRO A 5 -11.30 -8.75 8.28
CA PRO A 5 -9.94 -9.03 7.85
C PRO A 5 -9.91 -10.18 6.83
N VAL A 6 -9.08 -10.04 5.80
CA VAL A 6 -8.91 -11.04 4.75
C VAL A 6 -7.47 -11.54 4.81
N ASN A 7 -7.26 -12.84 4.97
CA ASN A 7 -5.90 -13.38 4.92
C ASN A 7 -5.43 -13.52 3.47
N TRP A 8 -4.19 -13.18 3.19
CA TRP A 8 -3.63 -13.26 1.83
C TRP A 8 -3.58 -14.68 1.27
N ASP A 9 -3.52 -15.71 2.13
CA ASP A 9 -3.50 -17.10 1.68
C ASP A 9 -4.90 -17.59 1.26
N ASP A 10 -5.95 -16.92 1.73
CA ASP A 10 -7.34 -17.20 1.35
C ASP A 10 -7.75 -16.52 0.03
N VAL A 11 -6.93 -15.57 -0.48
CA VAL A 11 -7.22 -14.85 -1.71
C VAL A 11 -6.73 -15.67 -2.92
N PRO A 12 -7.60 -15.94 -3.92
CA PRO A 12 -7.24 -16.73 -5.10
C PRO A 12 -6.02 -16.16 -5.83
N VAL A 13 -5.13 -17.06 -6.24
CA VAL A 13 -3.96 -16.71 -7.06
C VAL A 13 -4.38 -16.68 -8.52
N ARG A 14 -4.12 -15.56 -9.19
CA ARG A 14 -4.14 -15.47 -10.64
C ARG A 14 -2.75 -15.77 -11.18
N GLN A 15 -2.59 -16.89 -11.87
CA GLN A 15 -1.32 -17.22 -12.54
C GLN A 15 -1.21 -16.45 -13.86
N VAL A 16 -0.02 -15.96 -14.14
CA VAL A 16 0.36 -15.38 -15.43
C VAL A 16 1.65 -16.04 -15.90
N ALA A 17 1.67 -16.47 -17.15
CA ALA A 17 2.85 -17.01 -17.83
C ALA A 17 2.80 -16.57 -19.30
N VAL A 18 3.45 -15.44 -19.60
CA VAL A 18 3.48 -14.85 -20.94
C VAL A 18 4.91 -14.41 -21.24
N GLY A 19 5.64 -15.22 -22.00
CA GLY A 19 7.04 -14.98 -22.32
C GLY A 19 7.90 -14.83 -21.07
N PRO A 20 8.60 -13.69 -20.90
CA PRO A 20 9.43 -13.46 -19.73
C PRO A 20 8.65 -13.06 -18.47
N ILE A 21 7.34 -12.84 -18.56
CA ILE A 21 6.48 -12.45 -17.44
C ILE A 21 5.83 -13.70 -16.86
N GLU A 22 6.18 -14.04 -15.62
CA GLU A 22 5.66 -15.25 -14.99
C GLU A 22 5.60 -15.12 -13.47
N GLY A 23 4.46 -15.51 -12.89
CA GLY A 23 4.25 -15.48 -11.45
C GLY A 23 2.79 -15.64 -11.06
N GLY A 24 2.52 -15.51 -9.77
CA GLY A 24 1.19 -15.55 -9.17
C GLY A 24 0.83 -14.20 -8.52
N TRP A 25 -0.35 -13.70 -8.81
CA TRP A 25 -0.87 -12.44 -8.23
C TRP A 25 -2.11 -12.68 -7.40
N ARG A 26 -2.18 -12.04 -6.24
CA ARG A 26 -3.39 -11.95 -5.41
C ARG A 26 -3.83 -10.49 -5.32
N ASP A 27 -5.08 -10.20 -5.65
CA ASP A 27 -5.66 -8.86 -5.48
C ASP A 27 -6.23 -8.72 -4.05
N LEU A 28 -5.36 -8.36 -3.13
CA LEU A 28 -5.66 -8.24 -1.71
C LEU A 28 -6.52 -7.01 -1.43
N GLY A 29 -6.30 -5.93 -2.16
CA GLY A 29 -7.04 -4.69 -2.00
C GLY A 29 -8.53 -4.89 -2.32
N THR A 30 -8.84 -5.51 -3.47
CA THR A 30 -10.23 -5.83 -3.82
C THR A 30 -10.86 -6.79 -2.82
N ALA A 31 -10.13 -7.81 -2.38
CA ALA A 31 -10.62 -8.75 -1.37
C ALA A 31 -10.92 -8.06 -0.02
N ALA A 32 -10.10 -7.09 0.39
CA ALA A 32 -10.30 -6.28 1.59
C ALA A 32 -11.32 -5.12 1.39
N GLY A 33 -11.88 -4.95 0.18
CA GLY A 33 -12.92 -3.97 -0.12
C GLY A 33 -12.43 -2.54 -0.30
N THR A 34 -11.15 -2.33 -0.67
CA THR A 34 -10.58 -0.99 -0.92
C THR A 34 -11.22 -0.32 -2.13
N ARG A 35 -11.27 1.01 -2.13
CA ARG A 35 -11.85 1.85 -3.20
C ARG A 35 -10.86 2.84 -3.80
N MET A 36 -10.07 3.52 -2.97
CA MET A 36 -9.14 4.57 -3.38
C MET A 36 -7.70 4.08 -3.46
N VAL A 37 -7.37 2.97 -2.82
CA VAL A 37 -6.04 2.36 -2.85
C VAL A 37 -6.08 0.94 -3.37
N GLY A 38 -5.01 0.50 -4.02
CA GLY A 38 -4.78 -0.86 -4.48
C GLY A 38 -3.77 -1.60 -3.61
N LEU A 39 -3.89 -2.91 -3.53
CA LEU A 39 -2.88 -3.79 -2.99
C LEU A 39 -2.87 -5.11 -3.74
N ARG A 40 -1.70 -5.50 -4.22
CA ARG A 40 -1.47 -6.84 -4.77
C ARG A 40 -0.26 -7.48 -4.11
N ARG A 41 -0.31 -8.78 -3.88
CA ARG A 41 0.89 -9.58 -3.61
C ARG A 41 1.30 -10.27 -4.89
N ALA A 42 2.53 -10.07 -5.32
CA ALA A 42 3.09 -10.69 -6.52
C ALA A 42 4.25 -11.61 -6.13
N GLN A 43 4.12 -12.90 -6.47
CA GLN A 43 5.15 -13.91 -6.32
C GLN A 43 5.73 -14.21 -7.70
N ILE A 44 6.88 -13.60 -8.01
CA ILE A 44 7.51 -13.62 -9.32
C ILE A 44 8.42 -14.83 -9.40
N ALA A 45 8.27 -15.63 -10.47
CA ALA A 45 9.06 -16.83 -10.65
C ALA A 45 10.56 -16.51 -10.86
N PRO A 46 11.48 -17.44 -10.52
CA PRO A 46 12.92 -17.24 -10.68
C PRO A 46 13.31 -16.80 -12.10
N GLY A 47 14.09 -15.71 -12.20
CA GLY A 47 14.56 -15.15 -13.45
C GLY A 47 13.49 -14.48 -14.31
N LYS A 48 12.27 -14.34 -13.82
CA LYS A 48 11.12 -13.78 -14.56
C LYS A 48 10.83 -12.33 -14.15
N ARG A 49 10.02 -11.66 -14.98
CA ARG A 49 9.54 -10.29 -14.72
C ARG A 49 8.16 -10.30 -14.05
N SER A 50 7.91 -9.28 -13.24
CA SER A 50 6.59 -9.08 -12.63
C SER A 50 5.53 -8.69 -13.66
N THR A 51 5.83 -7.73 -14.48
CA THR A 51 4.90 -7.07 -15.41
C THR A 51 5.63 -6.67 -16.70
N PRO A 52 4.93 -6.26 -17.76
CA PRO A 52 5.52 -5.40 -18.77
C PRO A 52 6.18 -4.18 -18.13
N ALA A 53 7.26 -3.66 -18.74
CA ALA A 53 7.79 -2.37 -18.32
C ALA A 53 6.75 -1.28 -18.61
N HIS A 54 6.34 -0.51 -17.59
CA HIS A 54 5.23 0.44 -17.67
C HIS A 54 5.48 1.68 -16.82
N THR A 55 4.71 2.73 -17.08
CA THR A 55 4.65 3.95 -16.29
C THR A 55 3.21 4.40 -16.11
N HIS A 56 2.93 5.15 -15.06
CA HIS A 56 1.62 5.62 -14.67
C HIS A 56 1.46 7.12 -14.86
N SER A 57 0.29 7.56 -15.34
CA SER A 57 -0.03 8.98 -15.50
C SER A 57 -0.76 9.58 -14.30
N GLY A 58 -1.37 8.78 -13.47
CA GLY A 58 -2.24 9.22 -12.36
C GLY A 58 -2.05 8.49 -11.04
N GLU A 59 -1.22 7.44 -11.00
CA GLU A 59 -1.00 6.62 -9.81
C GLU A 59 0.47 6.63 -9.38
N GLU A 60 0.70 6.78 -8.09
CA GLU A 60 1.99 6.48 -7.47
C GLU A 60 1.98 5.02 -7.02
N GLU A 61 3.00 4.23 -7.39
CA GLU A 61 3.16 2.86 -6.91
C GLU A 61 4.25 2.77 -5.85
N VAL A 62 3.97 1.99 -4.82
CA VAL A 62 4.92 1.70 -3.75
C VAL A 62 5.06 0.19 -3.59
N PHE A 63 6.26 -0.33 -3.81
CA PHE A 63 6.55 -1.75 -3.59
C PHE A 63 7.23 -1.96 -2.25
N TYR A 64 6.88 -3.06 -1.58
CA TYR A 64 7.60 -3.56 -0.42
C TYR A 64 7.99 -5.02 -0.66
N VAL A 65 9.28 -5.32 -0.58
CA VAL A 65 9.81 -6.67 -0.81
C VAL A 65 9.65 -7.50 0.46
N LEU A 66 8.82 -8.54 0.40
CA LEU A 66 8.60 -9.50 1.49
C LEU A 66 9.72 -10.53 1.59
N GLY A 67 10.25 -10.96 0.42
CA GLY A 67 11.25 -12.01 0.39
C GLY A 67 11.88 -12.19 -0.98
N GLY A 68 12.99 -12.91 -1.01
CA GLY A 68 13.78 -13.09 -2.21
C GLY A 68 14.68 -11.89 -2.52
N SER A 69 15.25 -11.90 -3.72
CA SER A 69 16.08 -10.81 -4.24
C SER A 69 15.93 -10.70 -5.76
N GLY A 70 16.38 -9.60 -6.33
CA GLY A 70 16.28 -9.39 -7.77
C GLY A 70 16.75 -8.00 -8.20
N LEU A 71 16.19 -7.52 -9.29
CA LEU A 71 16.48 -6.22 -9.87
C LEU A 71 15.18 -5.41 -10.05
N SER A 72 15.23 -4.13 -9.72
CA SER A 72 14.29 -3.15 -10.23
C SER A 72 14.87 -2.57 -11.51
N TRP A 73 14.21 -2.81 -12.65
CA TRP A 73 14.55 -2.18 -13.92
C TRP A 73 13.74 -0.87 -14.05
N GLN A 74 14.44 0.23 -14.32
CA GLN A 74 13.83 1.56 -14.44
C GLN A 74 14.49 2.32 -15.61
N GLY A 75 13.77 2.49 -16.70
CA GLY A 75 14.21 3.30 -17.84
C GLY A 75 15.54 2.89 -18.46
N GLY A 76 15.92 1.60 -18.40
CA GLY A 76 17.19 1.08 -18.92
C GLY A 76 18.27 0.84 -17.84
N ALA A 77 18.11 1.40 -16.64
CA ALA A 77 18.98 1.09 -15.51
C ALA A 77 18.43 -0.07 -14.68
N THR A 78 19.28 -0.75 -13.94
CA THR A 78 18.89 -1.80 -12.98
C THR A 78 19.46 -1.50 -11.61
N TYR A 79 18.68 -1.81 -10.58
CA TYR A 79 19.03 -1.60 -9.17
C TYR A 79 18.73 -2.89 -8.40
N GLU A 80 19.68 -3.34 -7.58
CA GLU A 80 19.46 -4.52 -6.74
C GLU A 80 18.36 -4.25 -5.71
N VAL A 81 17.51 -5.24 -5.49
CA VAL A 81 16.45 -5.23 -4.49
C VAL A 81 16.43 -6.54 -3.71
N ALA A 82 16.11 -6.46 -2.42
CA ALA A 82 16.05 -7.59 -1.50
C ALA A 82 14.95 -7.41 -0.47
N ALA A 83 14.70 -8.43 0.34
CA ALA A 83 13.72 -8.37 1.42
C ALA A 83 13.91 -7.13 2.31
N GLY A 84 12.80 -6.46 2.66
CA GLY A 84 12.78 -5.22 3.43
C GLY A 84 12.93 -3.94 2.59
N ASP A 85 13.22 -4.05 1.28
CA ASP A 85 13.28 -2.86 0.43
C ASP A 85 11.89 -2.29 0.16
N CYS A 86 11.81 -0.96 0.20
CA CYS A 86 10.67 -0.18 -0.23
C CYS A 86 11.07 0.66 -1.44
N LEU A 87 10.30 0.56 -2.53
CA LEU A 87 10.53 1.28 -3.78
C LEU A 87 9.34 2.18 -4.06
N VAL A 88 9.59 3.40 -4.53
CA VAL A 88 8.53 4.32 -4.97
C VAL A 88 8.72 4.65 -6.44
N HIS A 89 7.66 4.48 -7.20
CA HIS A 89 7.54 4.90 -8.60
C HIS A 89 6.53 6.04 -8.68
N ILE A 90 7.05 7.24 -8.89
CA ILE A 90 6.23 8.46 -8.97
C ILE A 90 5.51 8.55 -10.31
N ILE A 91 4.45 9.33 -10.34
CA ILE A 91 3.71 9.66 -11.57
C ILE A 91 4.67 10.20 -12.64
N GLU A 92 4.47 9.75 -13.89
CA GLU A 92 5.30 10.10 -15.04
C GLU A 92 6.80 9.79 -14.86
N GLY A 93 7.13 8.94 -13.89
CA GLY A 93 8.48 8.44 -13.67
C GLY A 93 8.94 7.50 -14.80
N PRO A 94 10.19 7.03 -14.76
CA PRO A 94 10.71 6.06 -15.72
C PRO A 94 9.86 4.79 -15.75
N ALA A 95 9.66 4.22 -16.95
CA ALA A 95 9.03 2.91 -17.08
C ALA A 95 9.78 1.87 -16.23
N HIS A 96 9.07 1.05 -15.48
CA HIS A 96 9.63 0.15 -14.49
C HIS A 96 9.03 -1.26 -14.54
N THR A 97 9.77 -2.21 -14.03
CA THR A 97 9.35 -3.60 -13.75
C THR A 97 10.34 -4.24 -12.79
N LEU A 98 9.93 -5.30 -12.09
CA LEU A 98 10.81 -6.10 -11.25
C LEU A 98 11.24 -7.36 -11.99
N ILE A 99 12.47 -7.78 -11.78
CA ILE A 99 13.06 -9.02 -12.30
C ILE A 99 13.50 -9.85 -11.10
N ALA A 100 12.92 -11.02 -10.93
CA ALA A 100 13.28 -11.91 -9.82
C ALA A 100 14.67 -12.53 -10.01
N GLY A 101 15.39 -12.67 -8.93
CA GLY A 101 16.63 -13.43 -8.87
C GLY A 101 16.40 -14.95 -8.91
N PRO A 102 17.44 -15.76 -8.62
CA PRO A 102 17.37 -17.21 -8.77
C PRO A 102 16.39 -17.89 -7.81
N ASP A 103 16.08 -17.27 -6.69
CA ASP A 103 15.15 -17.80 -5.68
C ASP A 103 13.72 -17.23 -5.81
N GLY A 104 13.46 -16.42 -6.84
CA GLY A 104 12.21 -15.70 -7.00
C GLY A 104 12.16 -14.38 -6.22
N LEU A 105 11.02 -13.69 -6.31
CA LEU A 105 10.80 -12.42 -5.61
C LEU A 105 9.33 -12.33 -5.16
N ASP A 106 9.11 -12.04 -3.88
CA ASP A 106 7.77 -11.88 -3.28
C ASP A 106 7.59 -10.43 -2.83
N VAL A 107 6.60 -9.75 -3.38
CA VAL A 107 6.41 -8.32 -3.16
C VAL A 107 4.95 -7.95 -2.90
N LEU A 108 4.75 -6.93 -2.09
CA LEU A 108 3.50 -6.19 -1.98
C LEU A 108 3.59 -4.94 -2.87
N ALA A 109 2.63 -4.80 -3.77
CA ALA A 109 2.49 -3.65 -4.65
C ALA A 109 1.27 -2.84 -4.22
N PHE A 110 1.51 -1.65 -3.71
CA PHE A 110 0.51 -0.68 -3.32
C PHE A 110 0.39 0.39 -4.40
N SER A 111 -0.82 0.87 -4.65
CA SER A 111 -1.09 1.95 -5.60
C SER A 111 -2.26 2.81 -5.16
N GLU A 112 -2.42 3.98 -5.76
CA GLU A 112 -3.69 4.70 -5.76
C GLU A 112 -4.62 4.06 -6.80
N ARG A 113 -5.92 4.32 -6.69
CA ARG A 113 -6.93 3.98 -7.70
C ARG A 113 -7.58 5.26 -8.17
N THR A 114 -7.17 5.75 -9.31
CA THR A 114 -7.77 6.96 -9.91
C THR A 114 -8.52 6.59 -11.20
N ALA A 115 -9.69 7.21 -11.40
CA ALA A 115 -10.49 6.94 -12.60
C ALA A 115 -9.83 7.44 -13.89
N SER A 116 -8.88 8.36 -13.77
CA SER A 116 -8.13 8.97 -14.88
C SER A 116 -6.77 8.32 -15.15
N GLU A 117 -6.48 7.17 -14.49
CA GLU A 117 -5.21 6.48 -14.70
C GLU A 117 -5.06 6.00 -16.14
N ALA A 118 -3.89 6.25 -16.69
CA ALA A 118 -3.41 5.65 -17.92
C ALA A 118 -2.05 5.00 -17.66
N CYS A 119 -2.03 3.67 -17.62
CA CYS A 119 -0.80 2.88 -17.55
C CYS A 119 -0.26 2.70 -18.96
N PHE A 120 0.89 3.28 -19.26
CA PHE A 120 1.53 3.20 -20.60
C PHE A 120 2.64 2.15 -20.59
N LEU A 121 2.61 1.26 -21.58
CA LEU A 121 3.62 0.23 -21.85
C LEU A 121 4.47 0.68 -23.07
N PRO A 122 5.59 1.37 -22.87
CA PRO A 122 6.31 2.01 -23.97
C PRO A 122 6.90 1.02 -25.00
N ARG A 123 7.31 -0.16 -24.55
CA ARG A 123 7.85 -1.21 -25.42
C ARG A 123 6.78 -1.84 -26.31
N ALA A 124 5.58 -2.03 -25.76
CA ALA A 124 4.44 -2.60 -26.46
C ALA A 124 3.65 -1.52 -27.24
N ARG A 125 3.90 -0.23 -27.01
CA ARG A 125 3.17 0.92 -27.57
C ARG A 125 1.67 0.85 -27.34
N VAL A 126 1.26 0.46 -26.15
CA VAL A 126 -0.14 0.37 -25.74
C VAL A 126 -0.35 1.14 -24.44
N ALA A 127 -1.57 1.63 -24.25
CA ALA A 127 -2.00 2.22 -22.99
C ALA A 127 -3.18 1.45 -22.41
N TRP A 128 -3.17 1.31 -21.10
CA TRP A 128 -4.32 0.83 -20.35
C TRP A 128 -5.04 2.04 -19.78
N LEU A 129 -6.31 2.18 -20.15
CA LEU A 129 -7.19 3.26 -19.69
C LEU A 129 -8.33 2.64 -18.87
N GLY A 130 -8.26 2.76 -17.57
CA GLY A 130 -9.23 2.11 -16.68
C GLY A 130 -9.28 0.58 -16.89
N SER A 131 -10.39 0.06 -17.39
CA SER A 131 -10.56 -1.38 -17.69
C SER A 131 -10.24 -1.77 -19.13
N SER A 132 -9.88 -0.80 -19.98
CA SER A 132 -9.73 -1.00 -21.43
C SER A 132 -8.30 -0.80 -21.88
N TRP A 133 -7.84 -1.67 -22.80
CA TRP A 133 -6.59 -1.50 -23.51
C TRP A 133 -6.84 -0.68 -24.78
N VAL A 134 -5.98 0.29 -25.02
CA VAL A 134 -6.01 1.06 -26.25
C VAL A 134 -4.80 0.64 -27.08
N THR A 135 -5.09 -0.05 -28.18
CA THR A 135 -4.10 -0.45 -29.18
C THR A 135 -4.53 0.05 -30.56
N ALA A 136 -3.59 0.32 -31.45
CA ALA A 136 -3.90 0.67 -32.83
C ALA A 136 -4.06 -0.62 -33.66
N GLY A 137 -5.31 -0.96 -34.04
CA GLY A 137 -5.63 -2.10 -34.89
C GLY A 137 -5.85 -3.43 -34.14
N ASP A 138 -5.95 -4.54 -34.87
CA ASP A 138 -6.09 -5.90 -34.35
C ASP A 138 -4.75 -6.38 -33.78
N THR A 139 -4.49 -6.05 -32.56
CA THR A 139 -3.24 -6.40 -31.88
C THR A 139 -3.48 -7.43 -30.78
N PRO A 140 -2.50 -8.31 -30.52
CA PRO A 140 -2.59 -9.27 -29.41
C PRO A 140 -2.68 -8.54 -28.05
N HIS A 141 -3.04 -9.27 -27.02
CA HIS A 141 -3.04 -8.76 -25.63
C HIS A 141 -1.69 -8.06 -25.32
N PRO A 142 -1.67 -6.91 -24.63
CA PRO A 142 -0.45 -6.13 -24.38
C PRO A 142 0.73 -6.89 -23.79
N PHE A 143 0.49 -7.90 -22.95
CA PHE A 143 1.56 -8.76 -22.45
C PHE A 143 2.22 -9.60 -23.59
N ALA A 144 1.43 -10.05 -24.56
CA ALA A 144 1.96 -10.74 -25.73
C ALA A 144 2.77 -9.78 -26.63
N GLN A 145 2.35 -8.53 -26.74
CA GLN A 145 3.12 -7.49 -27.43
C GLN A 145 4.43 -7.17 -26.71
N GLU A 146 4.40 -7.07 -25.38
CA GLU A 146 5.62 -6.90 -24.58
C GLU A 146 6.56 -8.10 -24.73
N ALA A 147 6.03 -9.32 -24.71
CA ALA A 147 6.82 -10.51 -24.96
C ALA A 147 7.46 -10.52 -26.37
N ALA A 148 6.70 -10.10 -27.37
CA ALA A 148 7.19 -9.98 -28.75
C ALA A 148 8.24 -8.88 -28.94
N ALA A 149 8.28 -7.88 -28.06
CA ALA A 149 9.33 -6.86 -28.06
C ALA A 149 10.72 -7.39 -27.63
N GLY A 150 10.81 -8.67 -27.26
CA GLY A 150 12.04 -9.33 -26.86
C GLY A 150 12.46 -9.03 -25.42
N ASP A 151 13.68 -9.43 -25.07
CA ASP A 151 14.22 -9.22 -23.75
C ASP A 151 14.55 -7.75 -23.47
N LEU A 152 14.61 -7.40 -22.17
CA LEU A 152 15.12 -6.10 -21.74
C LEU A 152 16.62 -6.03 -21.98
N GLU A 153 17.10 -4.91 -22.47
CA GLU A 153 18.52 -4.61 -22.40
C GLU A 153 18.90 -4.35 -20.94
N LEU A 154 19.76 -5.19 -20.41
CA LEU A 154 20.26 -5.05 -19.05
C LEU A 154 21.70 -4.55 -19.08
N PRO A 155 22.06 -3.55 -18.24
CA PRO A 155 23.46 -3.19 -18.08
C PRO A 155 24.25 -4.36 -17.46
N ALA A 156 25.55 -4.44 -17.74
CA ALA A 156 26.42 -5.51 -17.27
C ALA A 156 26.54 -5.57 -15.73
N ARG A 157 26.25 -4.48 -15.05
CA ARG A 157 26.21 -4.38 -13.58
C ARG A 157 25.07 -3.48 -13.16
N PRO A 158 24.42 -3.77 -12.00
CA PRO A 158 23.47 -2.87 -11.39
C PRO A 158 24.10 -1.51 -11.10
N SER A 159 23.29 -0.48 -11.17
CA SER A 159 23.66 0.87 -10.78
C SER A 159 23.57 1.06 -9.26
N GLU A 160 24.19 2.11 -8.75
CA GLU A 160 23.96 2.54 -7.37
C GLU A 160 22.47 2.83 -7.15
N ARG A 161 21.96 2.43 -5.99
CA ARG A 161 20.54 2.61 -5.65
C ARG A 161 20.16 4.10 -5.65
N PRO A 162 19.09 4.50 -6.33
CA PRO A 162 18.57 5.86 -6.25
C PRO A 162 17.84 6.07 -4.90
N ALA A 163 17.56 7.33 -4.58
CA ALA A 163 16.83 7.70 -3.35
C ALA A 163 15.42 7.04 -3.25
N GLY A 164 14.83 6.64 -4.39
CA GLY A 164 13.54 5.94 -4.43
C GLY A 164 13.59 4.46 -4.01
N ILE A 165 14.74 3.93 -3.62
CA ILE A 165 14.91 2.55 -3.14
C ILE A 165 15.60 2.58 -1.77
N VAL A 166 14.85 2.29 -0.72
CA VAL A 166 15.35 2.26 0.66
C VAL A 166 15.11 0.89 1.28
N ASN A 167 16.05 0.43 2.08
CA ASN A 167 15.82 -0.75 2.91
C ASN A 167 15.20 -0.33 4.24
N VAL A 168 14.33 -1.15 4.79
CA VAL A 168 13.63 -0.91 6.06
C VAL A 168 14.62 -0.68 7.20
N GLU A 169 15.76 -1.35 7.21
CA GLU A 169 16.76 -1.22 8.26
C GLU A 169 17.50 0.13 8.21
N ASP A 170 17.58 0.75 7.03
CA ASP A 170 18.21 2.05 6.83
C ASP A 170 17.29 3.22 7.21
N VAL A 171 15.98 2.97 7.37
CA VAL A 171 15.01 4.02 7.73
C VAL A 171 14.93 4.17 9.26
N PRO A 172 15.25 5.33 9.84
CA PRO A 172 15.23 5.54 11.28
C PRO A 172 13.87 5.24 11.91
N ALA A 173 13.89 4.48 13.00
CA ALA A 173 12.70 4.18 13.77
C ALA A 173 12.29 5.37 14.65
N GLN A 174 11.03 5.74 14.60
CA GLN A 174 10.41 6.71 15.47
C GLN A 174 9.67 5.96 16.60
N LEU A 175 10.16 6.10 17.82
CA LEU A 175 9.54 5.47 18.97
C LEU A 175 8.40 6.33 19.51
N VAL A 176 7.28 5.70 19.77
CA VAL A 176 6.11 6.33 20.40
C VAL A 176 5.74 5.49 21.61
N GLU A 177 5.66 6.13 22.78
CA GLU A 177 5.13 5.52 24.01
C GLU A 177 4.30 6.57 24.73
N ARG A 178 2.97 6.47 24.61
CA ARG A 178 2.03 7.39 25.25
C ARG A 178 0.73 6.67 25.61
N GLY A 179 0.48 6.51 26.90
CA GLY A 179 -0.73 5.85 27.39
C GLY A 179 -0.79 4.38 26.97
N ASP A 180 -1.84 4.04 26.25
CA ASP A 180 -2.04 2.70 25.70
C ASP A 180 -1.39 2.48 24.33
N CYS A 181 -0.77 3.51 23.74
CA CYS A 181 -0.03 3.40 22.48
C CYS A 181 1.47 3.21 22.75
N ALA A 182 2.06 2.14 22.18
CA ALA A 182 3.51 1.95 22.17
C ALA A 182 3.93 1.23 20.89
N SER A 183 4.73 1.90 20.06
CA SER A 183 5.19 1.38 18.78
C SER A 183 6.54 1.95 18.38
N SER A 184 7.27 1.18 17.58
CA SER A 184 8.34 1.65 16.71
C SER A 184 7.77 1.83 15.31
N ARG A 185 7.95 3.00 14.69
CA ARG A 185 7.42 3.32 13.37
C ARG A 185 8.52 3.75 12.43
N ARG A 186 8.58 3.15 11.23
CA ARG A 186 9.47 3.56 10.13
C ARG A 186 8.64 4.12 8.98
N VAL A 187 8.98 5.33 8.49
CA VAL A 187 8.19 6.04 7.46
C VAL A 187 8.82 5.75 6.09
N LEU A 188 8.57 4.53 5.57
CA LEU A 188 9.24 3.99 4.39
C LEU A 188 8.94 4.79 3.13
N GLY A 189 7.66 5.05 2.85
CA GLY A 189 7.26 5.78 1.65
C GLY A 189 7.90 7.16 1.56
N ALA A 190 7.89 7.93 2.65
CA ALA A 190 8.53 9.26 2.65
C ALA A 190 10.05 9.18 2.51
N ALA A 191 10.69 8.18 3.11
CA ALA A 191 12.13 7.95 2.95
C ALA A 191 12.48 7.61 1.49
N ALA A 192 11.61 6.89 0.79
CA ALA A 192 11.74 6.56 -0.63
C ALA A 192 11.16 7.63 -1.58
N GLY A 193 10.71 8.79 -1.07
CA GLY A 193 10.27 9.92 -1.90
C GLY A 193 8.80 9.92 -2.31
N ALA A 194 7.95 9.11 -1.67
CA ALA A 194 6.50 9.12 -1.91
C ALA A 194 5.87 10.49 -1.64
N GLN A 195 5.09 11.00 -2.59
CA GLN A 195 4.48 12.32 -2.54
C GLN A 195 2.99 12.27 -2.25
N ARG A 196 2.28 11.32 -2.83
CA ARG A 196 0.82 11.22 -2.81
C ARG A 196 0.30 10.14 -1.86
N THR A 197 1.17 9.23 -1.47
CA THR A 197 0.84 8.10 -0.61
C THR A 197 1.71 8.05 0.64
N ALA A 198 1.42 7.14 1.53
CA ALA A 198 2.21 6.92 2.73
C ALA A 198 2.31 5.42 3.01
N LEU A 199 3.52 4.88 3.04
CA LEU A 199 3.79 3.54 3.54
C LEU A 199 4.61 3.64 4.82
N ARG A 200 4.15 2.97 5.88
CA ARG A 200 4.82 2.92 7.18
C ARG A 200 4.87 1.48 7.69
N LEU A 201 5.98 1.12 8.28
CA LEU A 201 6.08 -0.11 9.07
C LEU A 201 5.88 0.25 10.55
N PHE A 202 4.99 -0.46 11.21
CA PHE A 202 4.76 -0.39 12.65
C PHE A 202 5.16 -1.71 13.30
N ALA A 203 5.91 -1.63 14.39
CA ALA A 203 6.13 -2.74 15.30
C ALA A 203 5.58 -2.32 16.68
N LEU A 204 4.53 -2.99 17.12
CA LEU A 204 3.80 -2.69 18.35
C LEU A 204 4.33 -3.52 19.51
N SER A 205 4.47 -2.87 20.67
CA SER A 205 4.74 -3.57 21.91
C SER A 205 3.54 -4.45 22.31
N PRO A 206 3.77 -5.57 23.04
CA PRO A 206 2.72 -6.46 23.50
C PRO A 206 1.57 -5.73 24.21
N GLY A 207 0.33 -6.02 23.81
CA GLY A 207 -0.89 -5.45 24.36
C GLY A 207 -1.09 -3.95 24.13
N LYS A 208 -0.32 -3.32 23.22
CA LYS A 208 -0.39 -1.88 22.95
C LYS A 208 -1.05 -1.57 21.61
N LEU A 209 -1.62 -0.38 21.52
CA LEU A 209 -2.16 0.19 20.28
C LEU A 209 -1.04 0.80 19.43
N GLY A 210 -1.20 0.74 18.11
CA GLY A 210 -0.32 1.44 17.16
C GLY A 210 -0.54 2.96 17.16
N THR A 211 -1.81 3.35 17.17
CA THR A 211 -2.29 4.74 17.17
C THR A 211 -3.53 4.86 18.05
N PRO A 212 -3.87 6.07 18.55
CA PRO A 212 -5.18 6.30 19.15
C PRO A 212 -6.30 5.97 18.16
N PRO A 213 -7.47 5.47 18.62
CA PRO A 213 -8.62 5.24 17.74
C PRO A 213 -9.00 6.49 16.96
N HIS A 214 -9.16 6.36 15.64
CA HIS A 214 -9.47 7.48 14.76
C HIS A 214 -10.14 7.00 13.45
N CYS A 215 -10.72 7.93 12.71
CA CYS A 215 -11.17 7.71 11.34
C CYS A 215 -10.89 8.94 10.48
N HIS A 216 -10.83 8.72 9.18
CA HIS A 216 -10.47 9.70 8.17
C HIS A 216 -11.68 10.13 7.33
N SER A 217 -11.75 11.41 6.94
CA SER A 217 -12.76 11.92 6.01
C SER A 217 -12.35 11.68 4.54
N GLY A 218 -11.07 11.84 4.19
CA GLY A 218 -10.58 11.84 2.83
C GLY A 218 -9.50 10.79 2.53
N CYS A 219 -8.87 10.23 3.56
CA CYS A 219 -7.84 9.18 3.37
C CYS A 219 -8.42 7.79 3.61
N GLU A 220 -8.16 6.89 2.70
CA GLU A 220 -8.36 5.45 2.89
C GLU A 220 -7.08 4.83 3.43
N GLU A 221 -7.19 4.00 4.46
CA GLU A 221 -6.06 3.27 5.01
C GLU A 221 -6.19 1.77 4.78
N LEU A 222 -5.06 1.13 4.58
CA LEU A 222 -4.95 -0.30 4.39
C LEU A 222 -3.82 -0.83 5.27
N PHE A 223 -4.10 -1.88 6.03
CA PHE A 223 -3.14 -2.52 6.93
C PHE A 223 -2.85 -3.93 6.46
N VAL A 224 -1.58 -4.32 6.50
CA VAL A 224 -1.11 -5.67 6.20
C VAL A 224 -0.30 -6.18 7.37
N VAL A 225 -0.78 -7.22 8.04
CA VAL A 225 -0.06 -7.85 9.15
C VAL A 225 1.07 -8.71 8.60
N LEU A 226 2.30 -8.42 9.00
CA LEU A 226 3.49 -9.17 8.58
C LEU A 226 3.85 -10.27 9.58
N GLU A 227 3.79 -9.96 10.88
CA GLU A 227 4.21 -10.86 11.96
C GLU A 227 3.39 -10.64 13.22
N GLY A 228 3.28 -11.70 14.02
CA GLY A 228 2.58 -11.67 15.31
C GLY A 228 1.08 -11.83 15.17
N ASP A 229 0.38 -11.53 16.25
CA ASP A 229 -1.07 -11.59 16.37
C ASP A 229 -1.61 -10.36 17.10
N GLY A 230 -2.90 -10.09 16.97
CA GLY A 230 -3.51 -8.94 17.59
C GLY A 230 -5.01 -8.85 17.35
N THR A 231 -5.53 -7.64 17.47
CA THR A 231 -6.95 -7.35 17.32
C THR A 231 -7.15 -6.06 16.52
N TYR A 232 -7.95 -6.14 15.48
CA TYR A 232 -8.53 -4.97 14.83
C TYR A 232 -9.76 -4.52 15.61
N LEU A 233 -9.75 -3.26 16.00
CA LEU A 233 -10.78 -2.61 16.80
C LEU A 233 -11.52 -1.63 15.90
N GLU A 234 -12.84 -1.76 15.76
CA GLU A 234 -13.66 -0.89 14.93
C GLU A 234 -14.87 -0.35 15.69
N GLY A 235 -14.96 0.95 15.83
CA GLY A 235 -16.13 1.64 16.39
C GLY A 235 -17.25 1.78 15.39
N ALA A 236 -18.47 1.97 15.88
CA ALA A 236 -19.63 2.21 15.03
C ALA A 236 -19.47 3.53 14.23
N PRO A 237 -19.96 3.61 12.98
CA PRO A 237 -19.96 4.84 12.21
C PRO A 237 -20.67 5.98 12.96
N GLY A 238 -20.04 7.16 12.98
CA GLY A 238 -20.56 8.34 13.67
C GLY A 238 -20.54 8.28 15.19
N ALA A 239 -19.89 7.28 15.78
CA ALA A 239 -19.79 7.14 17.24
C ALA A 239 -19.15 8.37 17.89
N THR A 240 -19.73 8.80 19.00
CA THR A 240 -19.20 9.89 19.84
C THR A 240 -18.30 9.39 20.96
N GLY A 241 -18.29 8.07 21.21
CA GLY A 241 -17.49 7.36 22.17
C GLY A 241 -16.65 6.29 21.52
N TRP A 242 -16.00 5.47 22.35
CA TRP A 242 -15.18 4.36 21.89
C TRP A 242 -15.66 3.07 22.54
N ASP A 243 -16.42 2.29 21.80
CA ASP A 243 -16.91 0.97 22.13
C ASP A 243 -16.75 0.08 20.89
N PRO A 244 -15.54 -0.48 20.66
CA PRO A 244 -15.23 -1.15 19.41
C PRO A 244 -15.74 -2.59 19.37
N GLN A 245 -16.07 -3.05 18.19
CA GLN A 245 -16.10 -4.46 17.84
C GLN A 245 -14.65 -4.94 17.65
N GLU A 246 -14.37 -6.13 18.16
CA GLU A 246 -13.06 -6.75 18.09
C GLU A 246 -13.03 -7.85 17.03
N ARG A 247 -11.98 -7.86 16.21
CA ARG A 247 -11.73 -8.90 15.23
C ARG A 247 -10.28 -9.36 15.35
N PRO A 248 -10.02 -10.67 15.51
CA PRO A 248 -8.65 -11.17 15.62
C PRO A 248 -7.86 -10.91 14.34
N LEU A 249 -6.57 -10.66 14.51
CA LEU A 249 -5.59 -10.50 13.45
C LEU A 249 -4.44 -11.48 13.63
N LYS A 250 -3.92 -11.98 12.52
CA LYS A 250 -2.71 -12.80 12.42
C LYS A 250 -1.89 -12.40 11.19
N ALA A 251 -0.67 -12.90 11.11
CA ALA A 251 0.18 -12.68 9.94
C ALA A 251 -0.55 -13.04 8.62
N GLY A 252 -0.41 -12.19 7.62
CA GLY A 252 -1.09 -12.25 6.34
C GLY A 252 -2.46 -11.58 6.26
N ASP A 253 -3.04 -11.15 7.38
CA ASP A 253 -4.32 -10.46 7.36
C ASP A 253 -4.20 -9.05 6.79
N VAL A 254 -5.19 -8.68 5.99
CA VAL A 254 -5.33 -7.38 5.35
C VAL A 254 -6.64 -6.75 5.79
N VAL A 255 -6.59 -5.49 6.22
CA VAL A 255 -7.75 -4.71 6.65
C VAL A 255 -7.78 -3.39 5.90
N SER A 256 -8.96 -2.97 5.44
CA SER A 256 -9.17 -1.64 4.86
C SER A 256 -10.07 -0.77 5.74
N CYS A 257 -9.74 0.51 5.82
CA CYS A 257 -10.50 1.55 6.50
C CYS A 257 -10.90 2.60 5.48
N LEU A 258 -12.17 2.58 5.06
CA LEU A 258 -12.64 3.44 3.97
C LEU A 258 -12.71 4.91 4.40
N ALA A 259 -12.28 5.80 3.50
CA ALA A 259 -12.47 7.23 3.65
C ALA A 259 -13.95 7.58 3.82
N GLY A 260 -14.26 8.52 4.72
CA GLY A 260 -15.62 8.99 4.93
C GLY A 260 -16.59 7.99 5.57
N ALA A 261 -16.16 6.79 5.91
CA ALA A 261 -17.01 5.79 6.56
C ALA A 261 -17.43 6.19 7.98
N GLY A 262 -16.71 7.13 8.61
CA GLY A 262 -16.97 7.60 9.97
C GLY A 262 -16.82 6.51 11.03
N ALA A 263 -16.23 5.37 10.71
CA ALA A 263 -15.98 4.23 11.59
C ALA A 263 -14.56 4.33 12.17
N PRO A 264 -14.39 4.73 13.44
CA PRO A 264 -13.07 4.82 14.05
C PRO A 264 -12.46 3.43 14.20
N HIS A 265 -11.15 3.36 14.00
CA HIS A 265 -10.41 2.10 14.07
C HIS A 265 -9.11 2.24 14.84
N ALA A 266 -8.58 1.11 15.30
CA ALA A 266 -7.25 0.95 15.88
C ALA A 266 -6.78 -0.50 15.76
N ILE A 267 -5.48 -0.71 15.85
CA ILE A 267 -4.89 -2.04 15.94
C ILE A 267 -4.20 -2.20 17.29
N CYS A 268 -4.53 -3.28 17.98
CA CYS A 268 -3.93 -3.69 19.25
C CYS A 268 -3.08 -4.94 19.05
N ALA A 269 -1.86 -4.95 19.53
CA ALA A 269 -1.01 -6.13 19.50
C ALA A 269 -1.45 -7.18 20.52
N GLY A 270 -1.27 -8.45 20.20
CA GLY A 270 -1.39 -9.56 21.12
C GLY A 270 -0.20 -9.65 22.10
N ALA A 271 -0.12 -10.76 22.84
CA ALA A 271 0.89 -10.94 23.88
C ALA A 271 2.33 -11.02 23.35
N GLY A 272 2.51 -11.38 22.07
CA GLY A 272 3.81 -11.47 21.41
C GLY A 272 4.25 -10.18 20.69
N GLY A 273 3.38 -9.16 20.65
CA GLY A 273 3.58 -8.00 19.77
C GLY A 273 2.99 -8.21 18.37
N LEU A 274 3.03 -7.17 17.55
CA LEU A 274 2.47 -7.20 16.18
C LEU A 274 3.28 -6.28 15.27
N THR A 275 3.66 -6.78 14.10
CA THR A 275 4.27 -5.97 13.04
C THR A 275 3.34 -5.88 11.84
N TYR A 276 3.07 -4.66 11.36
CA TYR A 276 2.22 -4.44 10.20
C TYR A 276 2.69 -3.26 9.34
N LEU A 277 2.35 -3.31 8.06
CA LEU A 277 2.43 -2.17 7.15
C LEU A 277 1.11 -1.40 7.16
N ALA A 278 1.21 -0.08 7.22
CA ALA A 278 0.09 0.84 7.02
C ALA A 278 0.33 1.63 5.73
N TYR A 279 -0.59 1.54 4.79
CA TYR A 279 -0.60 2.29 3.54
C TYR A 279 -1.85 3.14 3.43
N GLY A 280 -1.75 4.29 2.77
CA GLY A 280 -2.91 5.13 2.47
C GLY A 280 -2.56 6.24 1.49
N ASN A 281 -3.58 6.77 0.81
CA ASN A 281 -3.45 8.00 0.05
C ASN A 281 -3.29 9.20 1.00
N ARG A 282 -2.75 10.30 0.47
CA ARG A 282 -2.64 11.58 1.19
C ARG A 282 -3.63 12.57 0.59
N ASP A 283 -4.59 13.00 1.40
CA ASP A 283 -5.47 14.11 1.08
C ASP A 283 -5.19 15.27 2.04
N THR A 284 -4.81 16.42 1.50
CA THR A 284 -4.56 17.64 2.30
C THR A 284 -5.84 18.20 2.94
N ASN A 285 -7.01 17.80 2.46
CA ASN A 285 -8.30 18.18 3.03
C ASN A 285 -8.81 17.15 4.05
N ASP A 286 -8.04 16.11 4.33
CA ASP A 286 -8.43 15.07 5.28
C ASP A 286 -8.63 15.64 6.69
N GLN A 287 -9.71 15.20 7.33
CA GLN A 287 -10.07 15.52 8.70
C GLN A 287 -10.12 14.22 9.49
N ILE A 288 -9.35 14.17 10.56
CA ILE A 288 -9.17 12.96 11.34
C ILE A 288 -9.93 13.12 12.67
N TRP A 289 -10.95 12.30 12.85
CA TRP A 289 -11.74 12.29 14.07
C TRP A 289 -11.21 11.28 15.09
N TYR A 290 -11.06 11.72 16.35
CA TYR A 290 -10.60 10.94 17.50
C TYR A 290 -11.73 10.83 18.55
N PRO A 291 -12.54 9.76 18.54
CA PRO A 291 -13.75 9.66 19.37
C PRO A 291 -13.46 9.68 20.88
N ARG A 292 -12.37 9.04 21.33
CA ARG A 292 -11.98 8.97 22.75
C ARG A 292 -11.66 10.34 23.35
N SER A 293 -11.05 11.21 22.57
CA SER A 293 -10.62 12.54 23.02
C SER A 293 -11.47 13.69 22.50
N ARG A 294 -12.51 13.40 21.69
CA ARG A 294 -13.43 14.38 21.06
C ARG A 294 -12.66 15.51 20.39
N LYS A 295 -11.70 15.15 19.53
CA LYS A 295 -10.90 16.13 18.79
C LYS A 295 -10.88 15.79 17.31
N ILE A 296 -10.71 16.83 16.50
CA ILE A 296 -10.45 16.72 15.07
C ILE A 296 -9.05 17.26 14.78
N TRP A 297 -8.32 16.54 13.94
CA TRP A 297 -7.12 17.04 13.31
C TRP A 297 -7.44 17.43 11.86
N PHE A 298 -7.31 18.71 11.55
CA PHE A 298 -7.36 19.28 10.21
C PHE A 298 -5.96 19.13 9.59
N SER A 299 -5.73 18.06 8.84
CA SER A 299 -4.37 17.64 8.43
C SER A 299 -3.67 18.70 7.58
N GLY A 300 -4.36 19.30 6.62
CA GLY A 300 -3.82 20.34 5.74
C GLY A 300 -3.44 21.65 6.46
N LEU A 301 -4.05 21.93 7.61
CA LEU A 301 -3.72 23.10 8.43
C LEU A 301 -2.72 22.79 9.54
N GLY A 302 -2.47 21.51 9.83
CA GLY A 302 -1.66 21.09 10.98
C GLY A 302 -2.30 21.42 12.34
N VAL A 303 -3.60 21.69 12.39
CA VAL A 303 -4.33 22.13 13.60
C VAL A 303 -5.13 20.96 14.17
N ILE A 304 -5.01 20.77 15.50
CA ILE A 304 -5.86 19.84 16.26
C ILE A 304 -6.73 20.66 17.21
N ALA A 305 -8.04 20.47 17.11
CA ALA A 305 -9.02 21.17 17.96
C ALA A 305 -9.92 20.17 18.70
N ARG A 306 -10.40 20.53 19.87
CA ARG A 306 -11.56 19.89 20.49
C ARG A 306 -12.82 20.43 19.86
N VAL A 307 -13.80 19.54 19.59
CA VAL A 307 -15.07 19.93 18.98
C VAL A 307 -16.22 19.46 19.87
N GLU A 308 -17.24 20.27 19.91
CA GLU A 308 -18.55 19.94 20.45
C GLU A 308 -19.47 19.60 19.27
N ARG A 309 -20.23 18.52 19.38
CA ARG A 309 -21.20 18.16 18.35
C ARG A 309 -22.50 18.86 18.68
N THR A 310 -23.05 19.50 17.68
CA THR A 310 -24.38 20.07 17.71
C THR A 310 -25.27 19.33 16.69
N ASP A 311 -26.56 19.54 16.71
CA ASP A 311 -27.42 19.14 15.61
C ASP A 311 -27.41 20.20 14.49
N TYR A 312 -28.08 19.89 13.38
CA TYR A 312 -28.08 20.73 12.20
C TYR A 312 -28.78 22.09 12.45
N TRP A 313 -29.71 22.14 13.42
CA TRP A 313 -30.52 23.31 13.69
C TRP A 313 -30.08 24.12 14.92
N ASP A 314 -29.04 23.65 15.60
CA ASP A 314 -28.54 24.33 16.82
C ASP A 314 -28.07 25.76 16.50
N GLY A 315 -28.78 26.74 17.05
CA GLY A 315 -28.56 28.17 16.80
C GLY A 315 -29.25 28.75 15.57
N GLU A 316 -30.08 27.98 14.87
CA GLU A 316 -30.83 28.42 13.70
C GLU A 316 -32.34 28.68 14.01
N GLU A 317 -32.74 28.78 15.27
CA GLU A 317 -34.13 29.04 15.71
C GLU A 317 -34.56 30.48 15.59
#